data_d5279516ce9712449e1837c3a8b3af8b
#
_entry.id   d5279516ce9712449e1837c3a8b3af8b
#
_cell.length_a   1.000
_cell.length_b   1.000
_cell.length_c   1.000
_cell.angle_alpha   90.00
_cell.angle_beta   90.00
_cell.angle_gamma   90.00
#
_symmetry.space_group_name_H-M   'P 1'
#
loop_
_entity.id
_entity.type
_entity.pdbx_description
1 polymer ?
#
loop_
_entity_poly.entity_id
_entity_poly.type
_entity_poly.pdbx_seq_one_letter_code
_entity_poly.pdbx_strand_id
1 'polypeptide(L)'
;IKDKNIKGFEPKEFIITIHCKKKINKIEEIVAEDKNLYTIWNGEAYDIGIKNHQTKALGIREIIKIFKLKKENVLAIGDNYNDQELLEESGIPISADKTIVNGKFFIPLNGRFLPADNLMQKILSLI
;
A
#
# COMPACT_ATOMS: atom_id res chain seq x y z
N ILE A 1 3.35 -20.67 -14.62
CA ILE A 1 4.66 -20.13 -15.07
C ILE A 1 5.73 -20.81 -14.26
N LYS A 2 6.63 -21.56 -14.91
CA LYS A 2 7.83 -22.10 -14.27
C LYS A 2 8.97 -21.08 -14.45
N ASP A 3 9.10 -20.12 -13.54
CA ASP A 3 10.21 -19.17 -13.53
C ASP A 3 11.01 -19.35 -12.24
N LYS A 4 12.34 -19.54 -12.37
CA LYS A 4 13.28 -19.72 -11.22
C LYS A 4 13.35 -18.48 -10.30
N ASN A 5 12.82 -17.37 -10.73
CA ASN A 5 12.74 -16.15 -9.93
C ASN A 5 11.47 -16.07 -9.08
N ILE A 6 10.48 -16.95 -9.28
CA ILE A 6 9.33 -17.07 -8.40
C ILE A 6 9.77 -17.86 -7.15
N LYS A 7 9.58 -17.28 -5.98
CA LYS A 7 9.88 -17.88 -4.67
C LYS A 7 8.69 -18.67 -4.12
N GLY A 8 7.47 -18.19 -4.38
CA GLY A 8 6.26 -18.81 -3.85
C GLY A 8 5.01 -17.99 -4.12
N PHE A 9 3.88 -18.56 -3.74
CA PHE A 9 2.56 -17.95 -3.82
C PHE A 9 1.96 -17.89 -2.43
N GLU A 10 1.32 -16.78 -2.12
CA GLU A 10 0.56 -16.56 -0.89
C GLU A 10 -0.88 -16.21 -1.27
N PRO A 11 -1.81 -17.18 -1.24
CA PRO A 11 -3.21 -16.89 -1.47
C PRO A 11 -3.78 -16.17 -0.23
N LYS A 12 -4.42 -15.03 -0.47
CA LYS A 12 -5.20 -14.28 0.51
C LYS A 12 -6.66 -14.29 0.07
N GLU A 13 -7.56 -13.86 0.95
CA GLU A 13 -9.01 -13.93 0.66
C GLU A 13 -9.39 -13.22 -0.65
N PHE A 14 -8.73 -12.10 -0.96
CA PHE A 14 -9.07 -11.26 -2.13
C PHE A 14 -7.88 -10.90 -3.02
N ILE A 15 -6.68 -11.30 -2.66
CA ILE A 15 -5.44 -10.99 -3.36
C ILE A 15 -4.59 -12.26 -3.45
N ILE A 16 -3.92 -12.45 -4.57
CA ILE A 16 -2.87 -13.44 -4.72
C ILE A 16 -1.53 -12.71 -4.71
N THR A 17 -0.67 -13.04 -3.76
CA THR A 17 0.69 -12.50 -3.71
C THR A 17 1.67 -13.50 -4.31
N ILE A 18 2.48 -13.06 -5.27
CA ILE A 18 3.53 -13.85 -5.90
C ILE A 18 4.88 -13.30 -5.47
N HIS A 19 5.56 -13.99 -4.57
CA HIS A 19 6.89 -13.61 -4.11
C HIS A 19 7.94 -13.89 -5.18
N CYS A 20 8.75 -12.89 -5.52
CA CYS A 20 9.75 -12.96 -6.57
C CYS A 20 11.12 -12.48 -6.08
N LYS A 21 12.19 -12.99 -6.69
CA LYS A 21 13.57 -12.50 -6.46
C LYS A 21 13.82 -11.16 -7.12
N LYS A 22 13.08 -10.87 -8.18
CA LYS A 22 13.15 -9.63 -8.98
C LYS A 22 11.85 -9.46 -9.75
N LYS A 23 11.65 -8.27 -10.28
CA LYS A 23 10.52 -7.95 -11.16
C LYS A 23 10.49 -8.89 -12.40
N ILE A 24 9.31 -9.41 -12.74
CA ILE A 24 9.07 -10.33 -13.86
C ILE A 24 7.95 -9.75 -14.73
N ASN A 25 8.31 -9.05 -15.81
CA ASN A 25 7.35 -8.36 -16.68
C ASN A 25 6.28 -9.29 -17.25
N LYS A 26 6.61 -10.58 -17.44
CA LYS A 26 5.66 -11.59 -17.93
C LYS A 26 4.43 -11.77 -17.02
N ILE A 27 4.57 -11.51 -15.70
CA ILE A 27 3.42 -11.53 -14.78
C ILE A 27 2.49 -10.35 -15.09
N GLU A 28 3.05 -9.16 -15.29
CA GLU A 28 2.28 -7.96 -15.64
C GLU A 28 1.55 -8.14 -16.97
N GLU A 29 2.23 -8.71 -17.99
CA GLU A 29 1.64 -9.00 -19.29
C GLU A 29 0.44 -9.95 -19.18
N ILE A 30 0.59 -11.07 -18.47
CA ILE A 30 -0.48 -12.06 -18.28
C ILE A 30 -1.66 -11.47 -17.53
N VAL A 31 -1.42 -10.71 -16.46
CA VAL A 31 -2.50 -10.07 -15.69
C VAL A 31 -3.23 -9.04 -16.54
N ALA A 32 -2.50 -8.32 -17.41
CA ALA A 32 -3.10 -7.32 -18.31
C ALA A 32 -4.03 -7.91 -19.38
N GLU A 33 -3.97 -9.22 -19.66
CA GLU A 33 -4.90 -9.92 -20.54
C GLU A 33 -6.34 -9.92 -19.98
N ASP A 34 -6.50 -9.86 -18.65
CA ASP A 34 -7.82 -9.69 -18.01
C ASP A 34 -7.98 -8.25 -17.50
N LYS A 35 -8.87 -7.52 -18.18
CA LYS A 35 -9.18 -6.12 -17.84
C LYS A 35 -9.75 -5.90 -16.44
N ASN A 36 -10.24 -6.95 -15.78
CA ASN A 36 -10.79 -6.87 -14.44
C ASN A 36 -9.72 -7.07 -13.35
N LEU A 37 -8.51 -7.48 -13.72
CA LEU A 37 -7.41 -7.68 -12.80
C LEU A 37 -6.48 -6.47 -12.78
N TYR A 38 -5.83 -6.29 -11.64
CA TYR A 38 -4.69 -5.39 -11.49
C TYR A 38 -3.50 -6.14 -10.90
N THR A 39 -2.32 -5.61 -11.08
CA THR A 39 -1.11 -6.07 -10.39
C THR A 39 -0.30 -4.89 -9.90
N ILE A 40 0.25 -5.02 -8.69
CA ILE A 40 1.14 -4.04 -8.07
C ILE A 40 2.43 -4.76 -7.66
N TRP A 41 3.57 -4.24 -8.10
CA TRP A 41 4.88 -4.66 -7.62
C TRP A 41 5.27 -3.85 -6.38
N ASN A 42 5.61 -4.52 -5.28
CA ASN A 42 5.98 -3.87 -4.02
C ASN A 42 7.49 -3.94 -3.70
N GLY A 43 8.32 -4.33 -4.68
CA GLY A 43 9.76 -4.49 -4.51
C GLY A 43 10.20 -5.94 -4.30
N GLU A 44 9.35 -6.79 -3.72
CA GLU A 44 9.65 -8.20 -3.41
C GLU A 44 8.60 -9.18 -3.92
N ALA A 45 7.39 -8.68 -4.18
CA ALA A 45 6.27 -9.49 -4.62
C ALA A 45 5.32 -8.71 -5.53
N TYR A 46 4.52 -9.46 -6.29
CA TYR A 46 3.35 -8.94 -6.99
C TYR A 46 2.10 -9.23 -6.17
N ASP A 47 1.30 -8.21 -5.92
CA ASP A 47 -0.07 -8.36 -5.46
C ASP A 47 -1.01 -8.27 -6.66
N ILE A 48 -1.78 -9.34 -6.89
CA ILE A 48 -2.76 -9.45 -7.99
C ILE A 48 -4.14 -9.50 -7.38
N GLY A 49 -5.01 -8.60 -7.79
CA GLY A 49 -6.39 -8.50 -7.29
C GLY A 49 -7.37 -8.06 -8.37
N ILE A 50 -8.63 -7.91 -7.98
CA ILE A 50 -9.72 -7.49 -8.85
C ILE A 50 -9.82 -5.96 -8.81
N LYS A 51 -9.82 -5.31 -9.97
CA LYS A 51 -10.03 -3.86 -10.08
C LYS A 51 -11.34 -3.45 -9.41
N ASN A 52 -11.31 -2.28 -8.77
CA ASN A 52 -12.44 -1.67 -8.06
C ASN A 52 -12.89 -2.37 -6.77
N HIS A 53 -12.20 -3.39 -6.30
CA HIS A 53 -12.63 -4.08 -5.08
C HIS A 53 -11.63 -4.06 -3.92
N GLN A 54 -10.38 -3.58 -4.08
CA GLN A 54 -9.40 -3.88 -3.03
C GLN A 54 -8.15 -3.00 -2.98
N THR A 55 -8.26 -1.72 -3.25
CA THR A 55 -7.15 -0.84 -2.87
C THR A 55 -7.32 -0.35 -1.43
N LYS A 56 -6.23 -0.08 -0.73
CA LYS A 56 -6.27 0.57 0.58
C LYS A 56 -7.04 1.90 0.53
N ALA A 57 -7.04 2.54 -0.64
CA ALA A 57 -7.82 3.75 -0.91
C ALA A 57 -9.33 3.53 -0.81
N LEU A 58 -9.85 2.41 -1.32
CA LEU A 58 -11.27 2.08 -1.17
C LEU A 58 -11.64 1.88 0.29
N GLY A 59 -10.79 1.20 1.06
CA GLY A 59 -11.01 1.02 2.49
C GLY A 59 -11.15 2.34 3.23
N ILE A 60 -10.28 3.30 2.94
CA ILE A 60 -10.34 4.62 3.59
C ILE A 60 -11.57 5.43 3.15
N ARG A 61 -11.97 5.34 1.86
CA ARG A 61 -13.21 5.96 1.37
C ARG A 61 -14.45 5.43 2.09
N GLU A 62 -14.52 4.12 2.30
CA GLU A 62 -15.64 3.51 3.03
C GLU A 62 -15.63 3.91 4.51
N ILE A 63 -14.48 3.97 5.17
CA ILE A 63 -14.36 4.47 6.54
C ILE A 63 -14.84 5.92 6.65
N ILE A 64 -14.39 6.79 5.76
CA ILE A 64 -14.83 8.20 5.70
C ILE A 64 -16.36 8.29 5.58
N LYS A 65 -16.95 7.49 4.69
CA LYS A 65 -18.40 7.44 4.46
C LYS A 65 -19.17 6.92 5.67
N ILE A 66 -18.76 5.77 6.23
CA ILE A 66 -19.42 5.12 7.37
C ILE A 66 -19.42 6.04 8.59
N PHE A 67 -18.28 6.64 8.90
CA PHE A 67 -18.12 7.50 10.06
C PHE A 67 -18.44 8.97 9.78
N LYS A 68 -18.85 9.31 8.56
CA LYS A 68 -19.17 10.69 8.12
C LYS A 68 -18.04 11.68 8.43
N LEU A 69 -16.79 11.22 8.23
CA LEU A 69 -15.61 12.04 8.46
C LEU A 69 -15.40 13.02 7.31
N LYS A 70 -14.69 14.11 7.58
CA LYS A 70 -14.11 14.94 6.52
C LYS A 70 -12.75 14.36 6.15
N LYS A 71 -12.41 14.35 4.86
CA LYS A 71 -11.12 13.87 4.36
C LYS A 71 -9.95 14.53 5.10
N GLU A 72 -10.06 15.82 5.39
CA GLU A 72 -9.06 16.62 6.08
C GLU A 72 -8.73 16.11 7.49
N ASN A 73 -9.64 15.35 8.10
CA ASN A 73 -9.48 14.78 9.44
C ASN A 73 -8.93 13.35 9.42
N VAL A 74 -8.57 12.85 8.23
CA VAL A 74 -8.06 11.49 8.07
C VAL A 74 -6.56 11.54 7.87
N LEU A 75 -5.84 10.86 8.78
CA LEU A 75 -4.41 10.69 8.70
C LEU A 75 -4.11 9.29 8.14
N ALA A 76 -3.21 9.22 7.17
CA ALA A 76 -2.66 7.97 6.67
C ALA A 76 -1.13 8.00 6.68
N ILE A 77 -0.53 6.86 6.96
CA ILE A 77 0.91 6.66 6.86
C ILE A 77 1.21 5.47 5.96
N GLY A 78 2.21 5.59 5.11
CA GLY A 78 2.62 4.55 4.18
C GLY A 78 4.11 4.60 3.88
N ASP A 79 4.68 3.44 3.55
CA ASP A 79 6.11 3.26 3.30
C ASP A 79 6.38 2.55 1.96
N ASN A 80 5.35 2.04 1.28
CA ASN A 80 5.53 1.24 0.08
C ASN A 80 4.62 1.69 -1.07
N TYR A 81 4.92 1.26 -2.29
CA TYR A 81 4.20 1.61 -3.53
C TYR A 81 2.68 1.41 -3.45
N ASN A 82 2.22 0.36 -2.75
CA ASN A 82 0.80 0.06 -2.57
C ASN A 82 0.09 1.00 -1.58
N ASP A 83 0.82 1.92 -0.95
CA ASP A 83 0.27 2.91 -0.03
C ASP A 83 0.03 4.27 -0.69
N GLN A 84 0.53 4.48 -1.92
CA GLN A 84 0.42 5.78 -2.59
C GLN A 84 -1.04 6.25 -2.70
N GLU A 85 -1.93 5.39 -3.18
CA GLU A 85 -3.37 5.71 -3.30
C GLU A 85 -4.03 5.96 -1.94
N LEU A 86 -3.62 5.23 -0.89
CA LEU A 86 -4.08 5.44 0.48
C LEU A 86 -3.70 6.85 0.96
N LEU A 87 -2.47 7.28 0.71
CA LEU A 87 -1.99 8.61 1.08
C LEU A 87 -2.76 9.71 0.32
N GLU A 88 -3.02 9.52 -0.97
CA GLU A 88 -3.77 10.45 -1.81
C GLU A 88 -5.22 10.64 -1.36
N GLU A 89 -5.84 9.60 -0.79
CA GLU A 89 -7.20 9.65 -0.25
C GLU A 89 -7.28 10.24 1.17
N SER A 90 -6.18 10.50 1.83
CA SER A 90 -6.14 11.11 3.15
C SER A 90 -5.90 12.62 3.08
N GLY A 91 -6.37 13.36 4.08
CA GLY A 91 -6.10 14.80 4.21
C GLY A 91 -4.75 15.09 4.88
N ILE A 92 -4.23 14.13 5.65
CA ILE A 92 -2.94 14.21 6.34
C ILE A 92 -2.08 13.02 5.90
N PRO A 93 -1.54 13.04 4.67
CA PRO A 93 -0.71 11.96 4.15
C PRO A 93 0.71 12.05 4.68
N ILE A 94 1.17 10.97 5.32
CA ILE A 94 2.51 10.85 5.89
C ILE A 94 3.29 9.77 5.14
N SER A 95 4.39 10.14 4.51
CA SER A 95 5.34 9.20 3.95
C SER A 95 6.31 8.72 5.02
N ALA A 96 6.55 7.43 5.10
CA ALA A 96 7.60 6.83 5.94
C ALA A 96 8.87 6.53 5.13
N ASP A 97 8.77 6.49 3.80
CA ASP A 97 9.90 6.42 2.87
C ASP A 97 9.67 7.35 1.67
N LYS A 98 10.37 8.48 1.65
CA LYS A 98 10.27 9.48 0.57
C LYS A 98 10.78 9.01 -0.78
N THR A 99 11.54 7.94 -0.83
CA THR A 99 12.07 7.39 -2.08
C THR A 99 11.07 6.51 -2.79
N ILE A 100 10.03 6.05 -2.08
CA ILE A 100 9.03 5.11 -2.58
C ILE A 100 7.66 5.77 -2.70
N VAL A 101 7.22 6.53 -1.68
CA VAL A 101 5.88 7.13 -1.65
C VAL A 101 5.92 8.62 -1.31
N ASN A 102 4.99 9.37 -1.88
CA ASN A 102 4.86 10.80 -1.67
C ASN A 102 3.80 11.11 -0.62
N GLY A 103 4.21 11.82 0.43
CA GLY A 103 3.32 12.36 1.45
C GLY A 103 3.57 13.84 1.70
N LYS A 104 2.58 14.57 2.18
CA LYS A 104 2.75 15.98 2.59
C LYS A 104 3.68 16.10 3.79
N PHE A 105 3.66 15.10 4.66
CA PHE A 105 4.50 15.01 5.85
C PHE A 105 5.43 13.80 5.74
N PHE A 106 6.50 13.81 6.54
CA PHE A 106 7.47 12.74 6.55
C PHE A 106 7.83 12.31 7.96
N ILE A 107 7.72 11.02 8.22
CA ILE A 107 8.20 10.36 9.44
C ILE A 107 9.08 9.19 9.01
N PRO A 108 10.41 9.27 9.15
CA PRO A 108 11.31 8.24 8.64
C PRO A 108 11.13 6.91 9.39
N LEU A 109 11.31 5.82 8.65
CA LEU A 109 11.63 4.52 9.21
C LEU A 109 12.99 4.64 9.89
N ASN A 110 13.05 4.66 11.21
CA ASN A 110 14.30 4.61 11.93
C ASN A 110 14.30 3.44 12.91
N GLY A 111 15.45 2.80 13.03
CA GLY A 111 15.72 1.45 13.49
C GLY A 111 15.13 0.97 14.81
N ARG A 112 14.42 1.74 15.62
CA ARG A 112 13.84 1.30 16.89
C ARG A 112 12.31 1.29 16.89
N PHE A 113 11.68 2.15 16.12
CA PHE A 113 10.23 2.29 16.08
C PHE A 113 9.73 2.22 14.65
N LEU A 114 8.65 1.50 14.45
CA LEU A 114 7.89 1.58 13.21
C LEU A 114 7.31 2.99 13.03
N PRO A 115 7.03 3.43 11.79
CA PRO A 115 6.49 4.77 11.54
C PRO A 115 5.23 5.10 12.34
N ALA A 116 4.34 4.13 12.53
CA ALA A 116 3.13 4.30 13.35
C ALA A 116 3.46 4.61 14.80
N ASP A 117 4.46 3.94 15.38
CA ASP A 117 4.89 4.18 16.76
C ASP A 117 5.49 5.58 16.90
N ASN A 118 6.31 6.01 15.93
CA ASN A 118 6.88 7.36 15.90
C ASN A 118 5.79 8.43 15.82
N LEU A 119 4.76 8.20 15.01
CA LEU A 119 3.61 9.09 14.90
C LEU A 119 2.85 9.18 16.22
N MET A 120 2.52 8.04 16.82
CA MET A 120 1.81 7.99 18.10
C MET A 120 2.58 8.67 19.22
N GLN A 121 3.91 8.46 19.30
CA GLN A 121 4.74 9.15 20.28
C GLN A 121 4.74 10.67 20.09
N LYS A 122 4.79 11.14 18.83
CA LYS A 122 4.67 12.58 18.56
C LYS A 122 3.32 13.13 18.97
N ILE A 123 2.22 12.45 18.67
CA ILE A 123 0.87 12.86 19.08
C ILE A 123 0.80 12.93 20.61
N LEU A 124 1.25 11.88 21.30
CA LEU A 124 1.26 11.82 22.76
C LEU A 124 2.11 12.92 23.41
N SER A 125 3.15 13.38 22.72
CA SER A 125 3.99 14.48 23.22
C SER A 125 3.36 15.87 23.07
N LEU A 126 2.26 15.98 22.32
CA LEU A 126 1.54 17.25 22.08
C LEU A 126 0.30 17.40 22.96
N ILE A 127 -0.07 16.34 23.66
CA ILE A 127 -1.21 16.29 24.60
C ILE A 127 -0.68 16.45 26.03
#